data_531c05e25e1f1d172c11de62b639ec40
#
_entry.id   531c05e25e1f1d172c11de62b639ec40
#
_cell.length_a   1.000
_cell.length_b   1.000
_cell.length_c   1.000
_cell.angle_alpha   90.00
_cell.angle_beta   90.00
_cell.angle_gamma   90.00
#
_symmetry.space_group_name_H-M   'P 1'
#
loop_
_entity.id
_entity.type
_entity.pdbx_description
1 polymer ?
#
loop_
_entity_poly.entity_id
_entity_poly.type
_entity_poly.pdbx_seq_one_letter_code
_entity_poly.pdbx_strand_id
1 'polypeptide(L)'
;MLAAKVQLYDFFAATVDIFGDMPFSKACTLPLTNDVNGSYAPYDKAEDIYRTILGELKEIAPRFRLVTVPKNFSTQDFINLGNMEKWERYANSLRLRLAMRVATQGALQEEGRAAIKEMLENPAGYPLVEEQENNIFIINQKSGQLNFTAGSGLGDWTTNRLASGAIIDRMLSHGNYDMNSSDPQSGVYIKGEDDPRILLNYNPVSITNRQTGQVDEHRYLGTDLTVADELTEYYNAQAQDEVNTANKGFSQITQRGFFWENDKFDMLIMASPEIHFLKAESYEMGYGVAKNEAKAEEEFKKAVSQSITLYYYYDSVSTGENARRYNAPTAEETASFAAAKWNSTEYAD
;
A
#
# COMPACT_ATOMS: atom_id res chain seq x y z
N MET A 1 22.51 9.94 11.31
CA MET A 1 22.63 10.59 9.98
C MET A 1 22.21 9.66 8.84
N LEU A 2 22.61 8.37 8.80
CA LEU A 2 22.20 7.42 7.73
C LEU A 2 20.67 7.24 7.66
N ALA A 3 20.00 6.97 8.78
CA ALA A 3 18.55 6.81 8.84
C ALA A 3 17.78 8.05 8.33
N ALA A 4 18.26 9.24 8.72
CA ALA A 4 17.66 10.49 8.23
C ALA A 4 17.82 10.67 6.71
N LYS A 5 18.93 10.19 6.12
CA LYS A 5 19.12 10.22 4.67
C LYS A 5 18.12 9.29 3.95
N VAL A 6 17.88 8.07 4.46
CA VAL A 6 16.91 7.15 3.87
C VAL A 6 15.52 7.78 3.82
N GLN A 7 15.07 8.37 4.95
CA GLN A 7 13.78 9.05 5.01
C GLN A 7 13.70 10.25 4.08
N LEU A 8 14.76 11.05 4.05
CA LEU A 8 14.84 12.22 3.19
C LEU A 8 14.73 11.82 1.71
N TYR A 9 15.39 10.72 1.32
CA TYR A 9 15.35 10.24 -0.07
C TYR A 9 14.00 9.65 -0.43
N ASP A 10 13.31 8.95 0.47
CA ASP A 10 11.95 8.49 0.24
C ASP A 10 10.99 9.67 0.02
N PHE A 11 11.10 10.69 0.87
CA PHE A 11 10.31 11.92 0.73
C PHE A 11 10.62 12.68 -0.56
N PHE A 12 11.89 12.86 -0.93
CA PHE A 12 12.26 13.53 -2.17
C PHE A 12 11.81 12.76 -3.40
N ALA A 13 11.95 11.44 -3.41
CA ALA A 13 11.48 10.62 -4.52
C ALA A 13 9.96 10.77 -4.73
N ALA A 14 9.18 10.70 -3.66
CA ALA A 14 7.73 10.92 -3.72
C ALA A 14 7.38 12.35 -4.20
N THR A 15 8.18 13.35 -3.83
CA THR A 15 7.98 14.74 -4.26
C THR A 15 8.30 14.90 -5.75
N VAL A 16 9.40 14.30 -6.21
CA VAL A 16 9.78 14.30 -7.65
C VAL A 16 8.73 13.59 -8.49
N ASP A 17 8.14 12.50 -8.01
CA ASP A 17 7.07 11.79 -8.73
C ASP A 17 5.85 12.68 -8.98
N ILE A 18 5.57 13.63 -8.09
CA ILE A 18 4.40 14.53 -8.19
C ILE A 18 4.73 15.79 -9.00
N PHE A 19 5.89 16.39 -8.74
CA PHE A 19 6.22 17.72 -9.23
C PHE A 19 7.30 17.76 -10.33
N GLY A 20 8.00 16.66 -10.58
CA GLY A 20 9.10 16.60 -11.56
C GLY A 20 10.36 17.32 -11.07
N ASP A 21 10.93 18.17 -11.90
CA ASP A 21 12.13 18.96 -11.60
C ASP A 21 11.89 19.83 -10.35
N MET A 22 12.84 19.82 -9.41
CA MET A 22 12.72 20.58 -8.15
C MET A 22 14.08 20.96 -7.59
N PRO A 23 14.17 21.97 -6.68
CA PRO A 23 15.40 22.22 -5.95
C PRO A 23 15.81 21.04 -5.08
N PHE A 24 17.02 20.51 -5.28
CA PHE A 24 17.55 19.36 -4.54
C PHE A 24 19.00 19.55 -4.12
N SER A 25 19.95 19.62 -5.05
CA SER A 25 21.38 19.63 -4.77
C SER A 25 21.86 20.86 -4.01
N LYS A 26 21.21 21.99 -4.20
CA LYS A 26 21.47 23.26 -3.51
C LYS A 26 20.33 23.73 -2.63
N ALA A 27 19.36 22.86 -2.38
CA ALA A 27 18.26 23.17 -1.46
C ALA A 27 18.77 23.27 -0.03
N CYS A 28 18.08 24.10 0.79
CA CYS A 28 18.33 24.23 2.23
C CYS A 28 19.77 24.63 2.63
N THR A 29 20.51 25.31 1.75
CA THR A 29 21.90 25.71 2.02
C THR A 29 22.02 27.01 2.85
N LEU A 30 20.96 27.83 2.94
CA LEU A 30 20.96 29.10 3.67
C LEU A 30 21.46 29.00 5.12
N PRO A 31 21.04 27.99 5.93
CA PRO A 31 21.55 27.85 7.30
C PRO A 31 23.06 27.58 7.40
N LEU A 32 23.64 27.06 6.32
CA LEU A 32 25.06 26.70 6.24
C LEU A 32 25.92 27.85 5.73
N THR A 33 25.38 28.64 4.80
CA THR A 33 26.13 29.67 4.07
C THR A 33 25.87 31.08 4.55
N ASN A 34 24.75 31.34 5.26
CA ASN A 34 24.20 32.65 5.58
C ASN A 34 24.05 33.57 4.35
N ASP A 35 24.02 33.00 3.16
CA ASP A 35 23.82 33.73 1.90
C ASP A 35 22.36 33.70 1.48
N VAL A 36 21.69 34.85 1.58
CA VAL A 36 20.27 35.00 1.21
C VAL A 36 20.05 34.66 -0.27
N ASN A 37 21.02 34.85 -1.15
CA ASN A 37 20.90 34.45 -2.54
C ASN A 37 20.84 32.94 -2.70
N GLY A 38 21.41 32.17 -1.77
CA GLY A 38 21.29 30.71 -1.72
C GLY A 38 19.89 30.21 -1.39
N SER A 39 18.95 31.09 -0.97
CA SER A 39 17.54 30.70 -0.78
C SER A 39 16.79 30.46 -2.10
N TYR A 40 17.30 30.97 -3.21
CA TYR A 40 16.80 30.74 -4.57
C TYR A 40 17.55 29.58 -5.23
N ALA A 41 17.43 28.39 -4.66
CA ALA A 41 18.10 27.22 -5.21
C ALA A 41 17.59 26.91 -6.65
N PRO A 42 18.49 26.62 -7.59
CA PRO A 42 18.08 26.21 -8.93
C PRO A 42 17.34 24.87 -8.88
N TYR A 43 16.53 24.63 -9.90
CA TYR A 43 15.88 23.34 -10.09
C TYR A 43 16.88 22.34 -10.66
N ASP A 44 16.98 21.18 -10.04
CA ASP A 44 17.66 20.02 -10.57
C ASP A 44 16.68 19.20 -11.42
N LYS A 45 17.19 18.49 -12.42
CA LYS A 45 16.37 17.61 -13.25
C LYS A 45 15.90 16.38 -12.43
N ALA A 46 14.67 15.98 -12.62
CA ALA A 46 14.09 14.79 -11.98
C ALA A 46 14.99 13.55 -12.16
N GLU A 47 15.54 13.36 -13.37
CA GLU A 47 16.47 12.26 -13.70
C GLU A 47 17.75 12.32 -12.86
N ASP A 48 18.32 13.50 -12.67
CA ASP A 48 19.56 13.68 -11.89
C ASP A 48 19.33 13.48 -10.40
N ILE A 49 18.15 13.87 -9.91
CA ILE A 49 17.70 13.60 -8.53
C ILE A 49 17.58 12.08 -8.32
N TYR A 50 16.87 11.37 -9.22
CA TYR A 50 16.71 9.92 -9.14
C TYR A 50 18.05 9.19 -9.20
N ARG A 51 18.94 9.58 -10.13
CA ARG A 51 20.29 9.00 -10.24
C ARG A 51 21.08 9.17 -8.95
N THR A 52 21.00 10.37 -8.36
CA THR A 52 21.67 10.67 -7.09
C THR A 52 21.12 9.80 -5.98
N ILE A 53 19.78 9.70 -5.83
CA ILE A 53 19.14 8.91 -4.78
C ILE A 53 19.48 7.42 -4.92
N LEU A 54 19.41 6.86 -6.13
CA LEU A 54 19.75 5.45 -6.40
C LEU A 54 21.20 5.13 -6.02
N GLY A 55 22.13 6.03 -6.36
CA GLY A 55 23.54 5.89 -6.01
C GLY A 55 23.79 6.02 -4.49
N GLU A 56 23.23 7.03 -3.87
CA GLU A 56 23.37 7.26 -2.43
C GLU A 56 22.77 6.13 -1.59
N LEU A 57 21.60 5.59 -1.96
CA LEU A 57 21.01 4.44 -1.27
C LEU A 57 21.90 3.20 -1.36
N LYS A 58 22.54 2.94 -2.51
CA LYS A 58 23.53 1.88 -2.67
C LYS A 58 24.69 2.03 -1.70
N GLU A 59 25.20 3.25 -1.56
CA GLU A 59 26.37 3.54 -0.73
C GLU A 59 26.05 3.52 0.78
N ILE A 60 24.87 3.95 1.19
CA ILE A 60 24.51 4.05 2.61
C ILE A 60 23.98 2.75 3.19
N ALA A 61 23.28 1.91 2.42
CA ALA A 61 22.68 0.68 2.93
C ALA A 61 23.68 -0.24 3.66
N PRO A 62 24.81 -0.63 3.09
CA PRO A 62 25.75 -1.53 3.76
C PRO A 62 26.42 -0.88 4.98
N ARG A 63 26.40 0.44 5.09
CA ARG A 63 26.99 1.16 6.24
C ARG A 63 26.22 0.92 7.53
N PHE A 64 24.94 0.56 7.47
CA PHE A 64 24.16 0.21 8.65
C PHE A 64 24.75 -0.99 9.40
N ARG A 65 25.40 -1.94 8.72
CA ARG A 65 26.10 -3.07 9.34
C ARG A 65 27.30 -2.67 10.20
N LEU A 66 27.84 -1.47 9.96
CA LEU A 66 29.05 -0.97 10.63
C LEU A 66 28.74 0.00 11.78
N VAL A 67 27.45 0.33 11.99
CA VAL A 67 27.06 1.32 12.99
C VAL A 67 26.91 0.69 14.36
N THR A 68 27.62 1.25 15.34
CA THR A 68 27.26 1.04 16.75
C THR A 68 26.11 1.97 17.11
N VAL A 69 24.99 1.40 17.52
CA VAL A 69 23.77 2.17 17.81
C VAL A 69 23.97 3.06 19.04
N PRO A 70 23.83 4.37 18.93
CA PRO A 70 23.92 5.24 20.10
C PRO A 70 22.81 4.94 21.11
N LYS A 71 23.13 4.96 22.40
CA LYS A 71 22.19 4.58 23.48
C LYS A 71 20.84 5.30 23.40
N ASN A 72 20.84 6.57 22.98
CA ASN A 72 19.61 7.37 22.90
C ASN A 72 18.90 7.24 21.54
N PHE A 73 19.51 6.64 20.52
CA PHE A 73 18.91 6.51 19.20
C PHE A 73 17.72 5.57 19.23
N SER A 74 17.84 4.40 19.83
CA SER A 74 16.75 3.41 19.92
C SER A 74 15.53 3.93 20.70
N THR A 75 15.70 4.90 21.58
CA THR A 75 14.59 5.52 22.30
C THR A 75 13.88 6.62 21.51
N GLN A 76 14.57 7.22 20.55
CA GLN A 76 14.05 8.31 19.72
C GLN A 76 13.64 7.84 18.30
N ASP A 77 14.13 6.69 17.87
CA ASP A 77 13.74 6.07 16.60
C ASP A 77 12.37 5.40 16.75
N PHE A 78 11.35 6.08 16.27
CA PHE A 78 9.96 5.57 16.27
C PHE A 78 9.60 4.82 14.98
N ILE A 79 10.59 4.53 14.13
CA ILE A 79 10.41 3.72 12.92
C ILE A 79 10.92 2.31 13.15
N ASN A 80 12.22 2.15 13.30
CA ASN A 80 12.84 0.84 13.43
C ASN A 80 13.38 0.55 14.85
N LEU A 81 13.11 1.41 15.83
CA LEU A 81 13.51 1.25 17.23
C LEU A 81 15.03 1.03 17.42
N GLY A 82 15.83 1.62 16.52
CA GLY A 82 17.29 1.44 16.52
C GLY A 82 17.78 0.15 15.88
N ASN A 83 16.91 -0.61 15.23
CA ASN A 83 17.30 -1.81 14.50
C ASN A 83 17.97 -1.45 13.16
N MET A 84 19.31 -1.59 13.10
CA MET A 84 20.10 -1.21 11.93
C MET A 84 19.87 -2.16 10.75
N GLU A 85 19.54 -3.41 10.98
CA GLU A 85 19.20 -4.37 9.92
C GLU A 85 17.90 -3.96 9.21
N LYS A 86 16.88 -3.51 9.95
CA LYS A 86 15.66 -2.97 9.36
C LYS A 86 15.94 -1.69 8.56
N TRP A 87 16.82 -0.83 9.03
CA TRP A 87 17.23 0.36 8.28
C TRP A 87 17.95 0.02 6.98
N GLU A 88 18.81 -1.01 6.99
CA GLU A 88 19.46 -1.51 5.78
C GLU A 88 18.44 -2.07 4.78
N ARG A 89 17.52 -2.92 5.24
CA ARG A 89 16.44 -3.48 4.44
C ARG A 89 15.56 -2.38 3.84
N TYR A 90 15.24 -1.38 4.62
CA TYR A 90 14.47 -0.23 4.12
C TYR A 90 15.23 0.51 3.01
N ALA A 91 16.50 0.83 3.20
CA ALA A 91 17.28 1.52 2.18
C ALA A 91 17.38 0.73 0.87
N ASN A 92 17.62 -0.59 0.94
CA ASN A 92 17.67 -1.44 -0.24
C ASN A 92 16.29 -1.58 -0.90
N SER A 93 15.23 -1.73 -0.13
CA SER A 93 13.85 -1.86 -0.64
C SER A 93 13.37 -0.55 -1.29
N LEU A 94 13.72 0.58 -0.71
CA LEU A 94 13.47 1.88 -1.34
C LEU A 94 14.24 1.99 -2.68
N ARG A 95 15.49 1.54 -2.71
CA ARG A 95 16.27 1.50 -3.95
C ARG A 95 15.61 0.62 -5.00
N LEU A 96 15.08 -0.56 -4.62
CA LEU A 96 14.35 -1.45 -5.54
C LEU A 96 13.08 -0.76 -6.07
N ARG A 97 12.26 -0.16 -5.19
CA ARG A 97 11.06 0.59 -5.57
C ARG A 97 11.38 1.67 -6.61
N LEU A 98 12.43 2.44 -6.38
CA LEU A 98 12.83 3.52 -7.28
C LEU A 98 13.45 2.99 -8.59
N ALA A 99 14.24 1.93 -8.53
CA ALA A 99 14.80 1.28 -9.71
C ALA A 99 13.70 0.73 -10.63
N MET A 100 12.65 0.12 -10.08
CA MET A 100 11.49 -0.36 -10.84
C MET A 100 10.76 0.77 -11.57
N ARG A 101 10.58 1.94 -10.94
CA ARG A 101 9.94 3.10 -11.58
C ARG A 101 10.65 3.56 -12.84
N VAL A 102 11.98 3.51 -12.85
CA VAL A 102 12.77 3.96 -13.99
C VAL A 102 13.17 2.84 -14.95
N ALA A 103 12.92 1.56 -14.61
CA ALA A 103 13.32 0.40 -15.42
C ALA A 103 12.48 0.22 -16.69
N THR A 104 11.31 0.86 -16.78
CA THR A 104 10.37 0.68 -17.90
C THR A 104 10.78 1.47 -19.13
N GLN A 105 11.17 2.72 -18.95
CA GLN A 105 11.51 3.64 -20.05
C GLN A 105 12.31 4.86 -19.54
N GLY A 106 12.81 5.66 -20.47
CA GLY A 106 13.48 6.92 -20.16
C GLY A 106 14.99 6.80 -20.02
N ALA A 107 15.63 7.91 -19.68
CA ALA A 107 17.10 8.03 -19.66
C ALA A 107 17.77 7.16 -18.58
N LEU A 108 17.04 6.75 -17.55
CA LEU A 108 17.54 5.93 -16.45
C LEU A 108 17.18 4.43 -16.55
N GLN A 109 16.61 4.00 -17.68
CA GLN A 109 16.14 2.62 -17.85
C GLN A 109 17.24 1.59 -17.56
N GLU A 110 18.41 1.76 -18.17
CA GLU A 110 19.52 0.83 -17.98
C GLU A 110 20.09 0.85 -16.56
N GLU A 111 20.15 2.04 -15.94
CA GLU A 111 20.59 2.20 -14.55
C GLU A 111 19.62 1.52 -13.57
N GLY A 112 18.31 1.67 -13.80
CA GLY A 112 17.26 0.99 -13.03
C GLY A 112 17.36 -0.53 -13.16
N ARG A 113 17.46 -1.05 -14.38
CA ARG A 113 17.63 -2.49 -14.65
C ARG A 113 18.91 -3.05 -14.04
N ALA A 114 20.02 -2.31 -14.11
CA ALA A 114 21.26 -2.73 -13.47
C ALA A 114 21.14 -2.78 -11.95
N ALA A 115 20.44 -1.83 -11.34
CA ALA A 115 20.18 -1.83 -9.90
C ALA A 115 19.29 -3.01 -9.46
N ILE A 116 18.23 -3.32 -10.22
CA ILE A 116 17.38 -4.50 -9.97
C ILE A 116 18.20 -5.77 -10.05
N LYS A 117 18.98 -5.94 -11.12
CA LYS A 117 19.85 -7.11 -11.30
C LYS A 117 20.79 -7.31 -10.13
N GLU A 118 21.48 -6.25 -9.73
CA GLU A 118 22.43 -6.30 -8.61
C GLU A 118 21.77 -6.77 -7.32
N MET A 119 20.57 -6.28 -7.00
CA MET A 119 19.87 -6.64 -5.76
C MET A 119 19.28 -8.05 -5.82
N LEU A 120 18.65 -8.44 -6.93
CA LEU A 120 17.99 -9.75 -7.04
C LEU A 120 18.98 -10.92 -7.24
N GLU A 121 20.14 -10.67 -7.84
CA GLU A 121 21.19 -11.70 -7.99
C GLU A 121 22.08 -11.84 -6.75
N ASN A 122 22.05 -10.87 -5.82
CA ASN A 122 22.84 -10.90 -4.59
C ASN A 122 22.00 -10.53 -3.35
N PRO A 123 20.99 -11.34 -2.97
CA PRO A 123 20.10 -11.02 -1.86
C PRO A 123 20.82 -10.93 -0.48
N ALA A 124 21.94 -11.61 -0.31
CA ALA A 124 22.73 -11.50 0.91
C ALA A 124 23.46 -10.14 1.01
N GLY A 125 23.88 -9.59 -0.12
CA GLY A 125 24.50 -8.28 -0.19
C GLY A 125 23.49 -7.14 -0.06
N TYR A 126 22.26 -7.36 -0.51
CA TYR A 126 21.18 -6.38 -0.56
C TYR A 126 19.90 -6.94 0.08
N PRO A 127 19.88 -7.16 1.41
CA PRO A 127 18.67 -7.67 2.07
C PRO A 127 17.50 -6.70 1.90
N LEU A 128 16.32 -7.25 1.58
CA LEU A 128 15.10 -6.52 1.33
C LEU A 128 14.06 -6.74 2.44
N VAL A 129 13.00 -5.95 2.44
CA VAL A 129 11.83 -6.12 3.31
C VAL A 129 10.95 -7.22 2.70
N GLU A 130 11.27 -8.48 2.96
CA GLU A 130 10.59 -9.65 2.37
C GLU A 130 9.68 -10.39 3.36
N GLU A 131 9.81 -10.13 4.66
CA GLU A 131 9.05 -10.81 5.70
C GLU A 131 8.23 -9.80 6.51
N GLN A 132 7.10 -10.25 7.07
CA GLN A 132 6.17 -9.39 7.82
C GLN A 132 6.84 -8.67 9.00
N GLU A 133 7.72 -9.36 9.72
CA GLU A 133 8.46 -8.78 10.84
C GLU A 133 9.43 -7.67 10.42
N ASN A 134 9.78 -7.62 9.14
CA ASN A 134 10.65 -6.60 8.57
C ASN A 134 9.91 -5.40 7.99
N ASN A 135 8.58 -5.42 7.97
CA ASN A 135 7.80 -4.27 7.55
C ASN A 135 8.21 -3.00 8.30
N ILE A 136 8.21 -1.90 7.57
CA ILE A 136 8.63 -0.59 8.08
C ILE A 136 7.41 0.23 8.40
N PHE A 137 7.29 0.63 9.66
CA PHE A 137 6.17 1.41 10.18
C PHE A 137 6.66 2.65 10.92
N ILE A 138 5.84 3.70 10.93
CA ILE A 138 5.89 4.72 11.98
C ILE A 138 5.04 4.20 13.13
N ILE A 139 5.69 3.94 14.27
CA ILE A 139 5.06 3.30 15.42
C ILE A 139 4.23 4.33 16.20
N ASN A 140 2.92 4.23 16.09
CA ASN A 140 1.96 5.18 16.64
C ASN A 140 2.12 5.38 18.15
N GLN A 141 2.21 4.32 18.93
CA GLN A 141 2.28 4.39 20.40
C GLN A 141 3.53 5.08 20.93
N LYS A 142 4.62 5.08 20.17
CA LYS A 142 5.89 5.64 20.60
C LYS A 142 6.05 7.10 20.22
N SER A 143 5.37 7.55 19.18
CA SER A 143 5.45 8.94 18.73
C SER A 143 4.74 9.90 19.67
N GLY A 144 3.72 9.45 20.41
CA GLY A 144 2.91 10.26 21.32
C GLY A 144 2.24 11.50 20.71
N GLN A 145 2.68 11.85 19.50
CA GLN A 145 2.21 13.01 18.74
C GLN A 145 1.48 12.63 17.45
N LEU A 146 1.69 11.41 16.98
CA LEU A 146 1.02 10.86 15.79
C LEU A 146 -0.10 9.93 16.25
N ASN A 147 -1.13 10.50 16.87
CA ASN A 147 -2.34 9.75 17.15
C ASN A 147 -3.20 9.73 15.91
N PHE A 148 -3.10 8.65 15.13
CA PHE A 148 -3.93 8.42 13.94
C PHE A 148 -5.34 7.92 14.29
N THR A 149 -5.64 7.77 15.60
CA THR A 149 -6.93 7.31 16.09
C THR A 149 -8.00 8.41 16.09
N ALA A 150 -9.16 8.04 16.58
CA ALA A 150 -10.38 8.85 16.63
C ALA A 150 -10.14 10.35 16.84
N GLY A 151 -10.60 11.17 15.91
CA GLY A 151 -10.44 12.62 15.92
C GLY A 151 -9.25 13.14 15.12
N SER A 152 -8.36 12.28 14.62
CA SER A 152 -7.45 12.65 13.55
C SER A 152 -8.17 12.56 12.21
N GLY A 153 -7.77 13.35 11.23
CA GLY A 153 -8.42 13.44 9.92
C GLY A 153 -8.66 12.14 9.15
N LEU A 154 -8.14 10.99 9.61
CA LEU A 154 -8.46 9.67 9.05
C LEU A 154 -9.93 9.28 9.31
N GLY A 155 -10.50 9.63 10.46
CA GLY A 155 -11.92 9.40 10.73
C GLY A 155 -12.81 10.12 9.72
N ASP A 156 -12.50 11.36 9.41
CA ASP A 156 -13.23 12.16 8.40
C ASP A 156 -12.98 11.67 6.97
N TRP A 157 -11.81 11.08 6.72
CA TRP A 157 -11.46 10.55 5.39
C TRP A 157 -12.19 9.26 5.05
N THR A 158 -12.53 8.45 6.03
CA THR A 158 -13.29 7.21 5.81
C THR A 158 -14.80 7.41 5.87
N THR A 159 -15.26 8.49 6.52
CA THR A 159 -16.66 8.88 6.54
C THR A 159 -17.08 9.29 5.12
N ASN A 160 -18.10 8.66 4.57
CA ASN A 160 -18.63 8.96 3.23
C ASN A 160 -17.68 8.60 2.05
N ARG A 161 -16.76 7.68 2.21
CA ARG A 161 -15.98 7.12 1.09
C ARG A 161 -16.63 5.84 0.59
N LEU A 162 -17.00 5.88 -0.67
CA LEU A 162 -17.64 4.76 -1.35
C LEU A 162 -16.59 3.80 -1.89
N ALA A 163 -16.93 2.52 -1.91
CA ALA A 163 -16.13 1.53 -2.62
C ALA A 163 -16.22 1.76 -4.13
N SER A 164 -15.10 1.62 -4.84
CA SER A 164 -15.11 1.58 -6.30
C SER A 164 -15.67 0.25 -6.79
N GLY A 165 -16.60 0.28 -7.74
CA GLY A 165 -17.13 -0.91 -8.39
C GLY A 165 -16.03 -1.77 -9.01
N ALA A 166 -15.06 -1.14 -9.68
CA ALA A 166 -13.93 -1.83 -10.29
C ALA A 166 -13.03 -2.57 -9.25
N ILE A 167 -12.96 -2.08 -8.01
CA ILE A 167 -12.25 -2.80 -6.96
C ILE A 167 -13.08 -3.97 -6.45
N ILE A 168 -14.39 -3.78 -6.23
CA ILE A 168 -15.29 -4.85 -5.79
C ILE A 168 -15.32 -5.98 -6.83
N ASP A 169 -15.40 -5.65 -8.13
CA ASP A 169 -15.33 -6.63 -9.23
C ASP A 169 -14.08 -7.51 -9.16
N ARG A 170 -12.95 -6.95 -8.80
CA ARG A 170 -11.71 -7.72 -8.68
C ARG A 170 -11.59 -8.51 -7.39
N MET A 171 -12.30 -8.13 -6.36
CA MET A 171 -12.27 -8.81 -5.07
C MET A 171 -13.25 -9.99 -5.02
N LEU A 172 -14.33 -9.95 -5.79
CA LEU A 172 -15.38 -10.97 -5.82
C LEU A 172 -15.35 -11.78 -7.11
N SER A 173 -15.50 -13.09 -7.02
CA SER A 173 -15.57 -14.02 -8.17
C SER A 173 -16.83 -13.79 -9.03
N HIS A 174 -17.91 -13.31 -8.41
CA HIS A 174 -19.18 -12.96 -9.06
C HIS A 174 -19.38 -11.47 -9.24
N GLY A 175 -18.31 -10.69 -9.07
CA GLY A 175 -18.24 -9.25 -9.32
C GLY A 175 -19.08 -8.39 -8.38
N ASN A 176 -19.14 -7.12 -8.73
CA ASN A 176 -19.95 -6.13 -8.07
C ASN A 176 -21.45 -6.48 -8.17
N TYR A 177 -22.24 -6.11 -7.17
CA TYR A 177 -23.69 -6.37 -7.23
C TYR A 177 -24.32 -5.66 -8.42
N ASP A 178 -25.02 -6.43 -9.24
CA ASP A 178 -25.87 -5.91 -10.35
C ASP A 178 -27.29 -6.44 -10.20
N MET A 179 -28.24 -5.52 -9.95
CA MET A 179 -29.65 -5.84 -9.80
C MET A 179 -30.29 -6.42 -11.06
N ASN A 180 -29.67 -6.23 -12.22
CA ASN A 180 -30.15 -6.77 -13.51
C ASN A 180 -29.50 -8.10 -13.88
N SER A 181 -28.50 -8.51 -13.08
CA SER A 181 -27.81 -9.80 -13.30
C SER A 181 -28.76 -10.96 -13.01
N SER A 182 -28.67 -11.99 -13.83
CA SER A 182 -29.29 -13.29 -13.54
C SER A 182 -28.48 -14.13 -12.55
N ASP A 183 -27.30 -13.65 -12.15
CA ASP A 183 -26.42 -14.33 -11.19
C ASP A 183 -26.90 -14.04 -9.75
N PRO A 184 -27.40 -15.05 -9.03
CA PRO A 184 -27.85 -14.89 -7.65
C PRO A 184 -26.71 -14.59 -6.67
N GLN A 185 -25.45 -14.78 -7.07
CA GLN A 185 -24.24 -14.54 -6.26
C GLN A 185 -23.60 -13.20 -6.53
N SER A 186 -24.13 -12.40 -7.45
CA SER A 186 -23.64 -11.04 -7.73
C SER A 186 -23.52 -10.23 -6.43
N GLY A 187 -22.34 -9.70 -6.16
CA GLY A 187 -22.03 -8.94 -4.95
C GLY A 187 -21.94 -9.74 -3.64
N VAL A 188 -22.00 -11.07 -3.67
CA VAL A 188 -21.86 -11.93 -2.48
C VAL A 188 -20.40 -12.31 -2.27
N TYR A 189 -19.93 -12.22 -1.02
CA TYR A 189 -18.62 -12.78 -0.66
C TYR A 189 -18.71 -14.29 -0.45
N ILE A 190 -17.88 -15.05 -1.18
CA ILE A 190 -17.77 -16.50 -1.09
C ILE A 190 -16.41 -16.84 -0.47
N LYS A 191 -16.45 -17.44 0.72
CA LYS A 191 -15.24 -17.83 1.44
C LYS A 191 -14.44 -18.87 0.64
N GLY A 192 -13.15 -18.61 0.45
CA GLY A 192 -12.22 -19.49 -0.26
C GLY A 192 -12.11 -19.22 -1.77
N GLU A 193 -13.01 -18.43 -2.34
CA GLU A 193 -12.99 -18.01 -3.74
C GLU A 193 -12.65 -16.53 -3.89
N ASP A 194 -13.14 -15.71 -2.97
CA ASP A 194 -13.03 -14.26 -3.00
C ASP A 194 -11.90 -13.71 -2.14
N ASP A 195 -11.54 -12.46 -2.40
CA ASP A 195 -10.51 -11.78 -1.62
C ASP A 195 -10.99 -11.54 -0.18
N PRO A 196 -10.39 -12.21 0.81
CA PRO A 196 -10.87 -12.10 2.19
C PRO A 196 -10.67 -10.71 2.80
N ARG A 197 -9.85 -9.84 2.18
CA ARG A 197 -9.65 -8.46 2.63
C ARG A 197 -10.89 -7.59 2.42
N ILE A 198 -11.84 -8.01 1.58
CA ILE A 198 -13.11 -7.30 1.39
C ILE A 198 -13.88 -7.17 2.69
N LEU A 199 -13.84 -8.20 3.55
CA LEU A 199 -14.50 -8.23 4.85
C LEU A 199 -13.97 -7.15 5.80
N LEU A 200 -12.70 -6.79 5.66
CA LEU A 200 -12.02 -5.79 6.49
C LEU A 200 -12.13 -4.39 5.90
N ASN A 201 -12.12 -4.28 4.57
CA ASN A 201 -12.03 -3.00 3.87
C ASN A 201 -13.38 -2.34 3.65
N TYR A 202 -14.45 -3.13 3.44
CA TYR A 202 -15.73 -2.59 3.01
C TYR A 202 -16.90 -3.11 3.85
N ASN A 203 -17.92 -2.27 3.98
CA ASN A 203 -19.18 -2.65 4.59
C ASN A 203 -20.11 -3.23 3.51
N PRO A 204 -20.67 -4.42 3.72
CA PRO A 204 -21.75 -4.88 2.86
C PRO A 204 -23.01 -4.03 3.10
N VAL A 205 -23.88 -4.00 2.11
CA VAL A 205 -25.16 -3.27 2.14
C VAL A 205 -26.33 -4.23 1.97
N SER A 206 -27.51 -3.82 2.43
CA SER A 206 -28.76 -4.51 2.15
C SER A 206 -29.50 -3.76 1.05
N ILE A 207 -29.87 -4.46 -0.02
CA ILE A 207 -30.48 -3.87 -1.20
C ILE A 207 -31.85 -4.48 -1.44
N THR A 208 -32.88 -3.64 -1.61
CA THR A 208 -34.19 -4.13 -2.01
C THR A 208 -34.23 -4.29 -3.53
N ASN A 209 -34.44 -5.51 -3.98
CA ASN A 209 -34.68 -5.79 -5.39
C ASN A 209 -36.00 -5.11 -5.81
N ARG A 210 -35.92 -4.14 -6.71
CA ARG A 210 -37.07 -3.35 -7.14
C ARG A 210 -38.11 -4.14 -7.92
N GLN A 211 -37.73 -5.28 -8.51
CA GLN A 211 -38.62 -6.14 -9.29
C GLN A 211 -39.40 -7.11 -8.41
N THR A 212 -38.76 -7.66 -7.38
CA THR A 212 -39.33 -8.70 -6.53
C THR A 212 -39.79 -8.17 -5.16
N GLY A 213 -39.32 -7.01 -4.75
CA GLY A 213 -39.53 -6.46 -3.40
C GLY A 213 -38.79 -7.20 -2.30
N GLN A 214 -37.94 -8.18 -2.66
CA GLN A 214 -37.12 -8.92 -1.69
C GLN A 214 -35.88 -8.07 -1.31
N VAL A 215 -35.44 -8.24 -0.07
CA VAL A 215 -34.19 -7.64 0.43
C VAL A 215 -33.06 -8.62 0.23
N ASP A 216 -32.08 -8.24 -0.56
CA ASP A 216 -30.81 -8.94 -0.68
C ASP A 216 -29.84 -8.39 0.36
N GLU A 217 -29.60 -9.15 1.42
CA GLU A 217 -28.73 -8.77 2.52
C GLU A 217 -27.27 -9.12 2.22
N HIS A 218 -26.36 -8.32 2.80
CA HIS A 218 -24.91 -8.57 2.77
C HIS A 218 -24.30 -8.59 1.35
N ARG A 219 -24.74 -7.68 0.49
CA ARG A 219 -24.17 -7.49 -0.84
C ARG A 219 -23.06 -6.41 -0.82
N TYR A 220 -22.07 -6.58 -1.66
CA TYR A 220 -21.06 -5.54 -1.91
C TYR A 220 -21.42 -4.82 -3.21
N LEU A 221 -21.72 -3.54 -3.09
CA LEU A 221 -22.06 -2.64 -4.18
C LEU A 221 -21.10 -1.45 -4.20
N GLY A 222 -20.13 -1.49 -5.08
CA GLY A 222 -19.26 -0.34 -5.37
C GLY A 222 -19.89 0.56 -6.42
N THR A 223 -19.54 1.85 -6.39
CA THR A 223 -20.02 2.84 -7.36
C THR A 223 -19.11 2.91 -8.58
N ASP A 224 -19.69 3.18 -9.73
CA ASP A 224 -18.98 3.60 -10.93
C ASP A 224 -18.86 5.13 -10.93
N LEU A 225 -17.64 5.63 -10.74
CA LEU A 225 -17.37 7.07 -10.73
C LEU A 225 -17.61 7.76 -12.08
N THR A 226 -17.78 6.99 -13.15
CA THR A 226 -18.11 7.54 -14.48
C THR A 226 -19.60 7.84 -14.64
N VAL A 227 -20.45 7.32 -13.74
CA VAL A 227 -21.90 7.52 -13.76
C VAL A 227 -22.27 8.64 -12.78
N ALA A 228 -22.33 9.86 -13.28
CA ALA A 228 -22.62 11.06 -12.46
C ALA A 228 -23.96 10.98 -11.72
N ASP A 229 -24.95 10.30 -12.29
CA ASP A 229 -26.31 10.20 -11.73
C ASP A 229 -26.33 9.33 -10.47
N GLU A 230 -25.54 8.26 -10.39
CA GLU A 230 -25.43 7.40 -9.20
C GLU A 230 -24.88 8.15 -7.99
N LEU A 231 -23.85 8.97 -8.20
CA LEU A 231 -23.27 9.81 -7.15
C LEU A 231 -24.26 10.90 -6.71
N THR A 232 -24.98 11.48 -7.65
CA THR A 232 -25.99 12.51 -7.36
C THR A 232 -27.15 11.93 -6.55
N GLU A 233 -27.64 10.74 -6.90
CA GLU A 233 -28.68 10.04 -6.14
C GLU A 233 -28.21 9.71 -4.72
N TYR A 234 -26.96 9.25 -4.56
CA TYR A 234 -26.37 8.95 -3.26
C TYR A 234 -26.28 10.20 -2.37
N TYR A 235 -25.73 11.30 -2.89
CA TYR A 235 -25.60 12.54 -2.12
C TYR A 235 -26.96 13.17 -1.79
N ASN A 236 -27.93 13.09 -2.70
CA ASN A 236 -29.28 13.57 -2.44
C ASN A 236 -29.98 12.73 -1.36
N ALA A 237 -29.76 11.42 -1.36
CA ALA A 237 -30.29 10.52 -0.33
C ALA A 237 -29.67 10.82 1.04
N GLN A 238 -28.36 11.11 1.11
CA GLN A 238 -27.71 11.54 2.35
C GLN A 238 -28.27 12.85 2.90
N ALA A 239 -28.50 13.82 2.04
CA ALA A 239 -29.02 15.13 2.45
C ALA A 239 -30.45 15.06 3.03
N GLN A 240 -31.18 13.98 2.75
CA GLN A 240 -32.56 13.78 3.20
C GLN A 240 -32.70 12.82 4.37
N ASP A 241 -31.59 12.42 5.04
CA ASP A 241 -31.57 11.42 6.11
C ASP A 241 -32.13 10.03 5.70
N GLU A 242 -32.39 9.83 4.40
CA GLU A 242 -32.92 8.58 3.83
C GLU A 242 -31.86 7.50 3.65
N VAL A 243 -30.59 7.81 3.90
CA VAL A 243 -29.44 6.87 3.80
C VAL A 243 -29.54 5.74 4.83
N ASN A 244 -30.23 5.97 5.92
CA ASN A 244 -30.50 4.94 6.94
C ASN A 244 -31.62 3.97 6.57
N THR A 245 -32.34 4.23 5.49
CA THR A 245 -33.26 3.23 4.96
C THR A 245 -32.47 2.33 4.01
N ALA A 246 -32.51 1.05 4.29
CA ALA A 246 -31.76 -0.09 3.74
C ALA A 246 -31.62 -0.20 2.20
N ASN A 247 -31.94 0.81 1.42
CA ASN A 247 -32.20 0.67 -0.01
C ASN A 247 -31.40 1.56 -0.94
N LYS A 248 -30.45 2.35 -0.42
CA LYS A 248 -29.75 3.34 -1.26
C LYS A 248 -28.26 3.47 -0.94
N GLY A 249 -27.66 2.47 -0.32
CA GLY A 249 -26.28 2.53 0.10
C GLY A 249 -25.35 1.81 -0.86
N PHE A 250 -24.31 2.49 -1.29
CA PHE A 250 -23.12 1.82 -1.80
C PHE A 250 -22.28 1.32 -0.63
N SER A 251 -21.50 0.27 -0.86
CA SER A 251 -20.50 -0.21 0.09
C SER A 251 -19.52 0.92 0.41
N GLN A 252 -19.30 1.13 1.70
CA GLN A 252 -18.37 2.14 2.20
C GLN A 252 -17.10 1.49 2.70
N ILE A 253 -16.00 2.24 2.68
CA ILE A 253 -14.78 1.84 3.36
C ILE A 253 -15.10 1.64 4.84
N THR A 254 -14.67 0.52 5.40
CA THR A 254 -14.89 0.20 6.82
C THR A 254 -14.25 1.25 7.69
N GLN A 255 -15.07 1.99 8.42
CA GLN A 255 -14.61 3.09 9.28
C GLN A 255 -14.15 2.60 10.63
N ARG A 256 -14.85 1.61 11.18
CA ARG A 256 -14.72 1.21 12.58
C ARG A 256 -13.91 -0.07 12.69
N GLY A 257 -13.02 -0.11 13.65
CA GLY A 257 -12.24 -1.28 14.01
C GLY A 257 -10.94 -1.47 13.25
N PHE A 258 -10.87 -1.20 11.96
CA PHE A 258 -9.64 -1.33 11.18
C PHE A 258 -8.83 -0.02 11.16
N PHE A 259 -9.45 1.09 10.81
CA PHE A 259 -8.77 2.37 10.70
C PHE A 259 -9.07 3.33 11.87
N TRP A 260 -10.32 3.57 12.17
CA TRP A 260 -10.71 4.68 13.04
C TRP A 260 -10.53 4.38 14.53
N GLU A 261 -10.98 3.22 14.98
CA GLU A 261 -10.96 2.85 16.40
C GLU A 261 -9.70 2.05 16.76
N ASN A 262 -8.79 1.87 15.81
CA ASN A 262 -7.57 1.11 16.04
C ASN A 262 -6.44 2.02 16.52
N ASP A 263 -6.25 2.09 17.85
CA ASP A 263 -5.15 2.80 18.50
C ASP A 263 -3.79 2.12 18.35
N LYS A 264 -3.77 0.93 17.76
CA LYS A 264 -2.57 0.14 17.42
C LYS A 264 -2.20 0.21 15.94
N PHE A 265 -2.92 1.04 15.17
CA PHE A 265 -2.63 1.19 13.77
C PHE A 265 -1.33 1.98 13.57
N ASP A 266 -0.26 1.27 13.23
CA ASP A 266 1.01 1.86 12.85
C ASP A 266 0.98 2.30 11.37
N MET A 267 1.54 3.46 11.07
CA MET A 267 1.58 3.96 9.70
C MET A 267 2.60 3.19 8.88
N LEU A 268 2.13 2.46 7.87
CA LEU A 268 2.97 1.68 6.97
C LEU A 268 3.76 2.59 6.03
N ILE A 269 5.07 2.40 5.98
CA ILE A 269 5.99 3.08 5.04
C ILE A 269 6.38 2.13 3.92
N MET A 270 6.74 0.89 4.27
CA MET A 270 7.16 -0.13 3.32
C MET A 270 6.76 -1.50 3.80
N ALA A 271 6.14 -2.27 2.94
CA ALA A 271 5.61 -3.59 3.25
C ALA A 271 6.25 -4.68 2.41
N SER A 272 6.41 -5.85 3.02
CA SER A 272 6.91 -7.04 2.33
C SER A 272 6.06 -7.44 1.11
N PRO A 273 4.71 -7.36 1.12
CA PRO A 273 3.94 -7.60 -0.10
C PRO A 273 4.35 -6.74 -1.29
N GLU A 274 4.63 -5.46 -1.06
CA GLU A 274 5.10 -4.56 -2.13
C GLU A 274 6.40 -5.08 -2.76
N ILE A 275 7.35 -5.47 -1.93
CA ILE A 275 8.65 -5.97 -2.41
C ILE A 275 8.48 -7.25 -3.23
N HIS A 276 7.62 -8.15 -2.80
CA HIS A 276 7.32 -9.36 -3.57
C HIS A 276 6.61 -9.06 -4.89
N PHE A 277 5.71 -8.07 -4.94
CA PHE A 277 5.12 -7.63 -6.21
C PHE A 277 6.16 -7.02 -7.16
N LEU A 278 7.08 -6.19 -6.67
CA LEU A 278 8.17 -5.62 -7.49
C LEU A 278 9.10 -6.72 -8.03
N LYS A 279 9.38 -7.76 -7.24
CA LYS A 279 10.14 -8.92 -7.68
C LYS A 279 9.39 -9.74 -8.73
N ALA A 280 8.09 -9.98 -8.51
CA ALA A 280 7.22 -10.68 -9.46
C ALA A 280 7.21 -9.96 -10.82
N GLU A 281 6.99 -8.64 -10.82
CA GLU A 281 7.04 -7.82 -12.03
C GLU A 281 8.42 -7.86 -12.71
N SER A 282 9.51 -7.80 -11.93
CA SER A 282 10.86 -7.89 -12.46
C SER A 282 11.09 -9.19 -13.22
N TYR A 283 10.63 -10.33 -12.69
CA TYR A 283 10.74 -11.63 -13.34
C TYR A 283 9.78 -11.80 -14.52
N GLU A 284 8.56 -11.28 -14.42
CA GLU A 284 7.58 -11.37 -15.51
C GLU A 284 7.98 -10.53 -16.72
N MET A 285 8.41 -9.30 -16.47
CA MET A 285 8.77 -8.36 -17.53
C MET A 285 10.22 -8.46 -17.98
N GLY A 286 11.06 -9.18 -17.27
CA GLY A 286 12.50 -9.26 -17.56
C GLY A 286 13.26 -7.96 -17.23
N TYR A 287 12.83 -7.22 -16.21
CA TYR A 287 13.51 -5.99 -15.80
C TYR A 287 14.75 -6.30 -14.95
N GLY A 288 15.92 -6.12 -15.56
CA GLY A 288 17.22 -6.37 -14.93
C GLY A 288 17.58 -7.85 -14.76
N VAL A 289 16.62 -8.74 -14.77
CA VAL A 289 16.78 -10.20 -14.68
C VAL A 289 16.16 -10.88 -15.87
N ALA A 290 16.54 -12.11 -16.17
CA ALA A 290 15.90 -12.88 -17.23
C ALA A 290 14.43 -13.15 -16.86
N LYS A 291 13.53 -13.03 -17.85
CA LYS A 291 12.13 -13.40 -17.71
C LYS A 291 12.02 -14.83 -17.16
N ASN A 292 11.21 -15.00 -16.11
CA ASN A 292 11.02 -16.29 -15.43
C ASN A 292 9.64 -16.34 -14.77
N GLU A 293 8.68 -16.89 -15.47
CA GLU A 293 7.28 -16.99 -15.06
C GLU A 293 7.12 -17.76 -13.74
N ALA A 294 7.87 -18.85 -13.53
CA ALA A 294 7.78 -19.62 -12.28
C ALA A 294 8.22 -18.81 -11.05
N LYS A 295 9.25 -17.97 -11.19
CA LYS A 295 9.67 -17.07 -10.12
C LYS A 295 8.69 -15.92 -9.95
N ALA A 296 8.13 -15.39 -11.05
CA ALA A 296 7.12 -14.34 -10.99
C ALA A 296 5.89 -14.84 -10.23
N GLU A 297 5.41 -16.04 -10.56
CA GLU A 297 4.30 -16.70 -9.87
C GLU A 297 4.58 -16.90 -8.38
N GLU A 298 5.76 -17.42 -8.02
CA GLU A 298 6.16 -17.62 -6.62
C GLU A 298 6.13 -16.31 -5.82
N GLU A 299 6.75 -15.26 -6.36
CA GLU A 299 6.80 -13.95 -5.71
C GLU A 299 5.41 -13.30 -5.63
N PHE A 300 4.58 -13.41 -6.66
CA PHE A 300 3.20 -12.93 -6.66
C PHE A 300 2.38 -13.61 -5.56
N LYS A 301 2.45 -14.93 -5.44
CA LYS A 301 1.73 -15.69 -4.40
C LYS A 301 2.19 -15.29 -2.99
N LYS A 302 3.49 -15.05 -2.78
CA LYS A 302 4.00 -14.51 -1.53
C LYS A 302 3.42 -13.13 -1.24
N ALA A 303 3.41 -12.24 -2.23
CA ALA A 303 2.88 -10.89 -2.09
C ALA A 303 1.40 -10.90 -1.65
N VAL A 304 0.57 -11.69 -2.32
CA VAL A 304 -0.85 -11.83 -1.97
C VAL A 304 -1.02 -12.37 -0.56
N SER A 305 -0.31 -13.46 -0.23
CA SER A 305 -0.40 -14.10 1.09
C SER A 305 0.03 -13.16 2.21
N GLN A 306 1.13 -12.45 2.04
CA GLN A 306 1.62 -11.50 3.04
C GLN A 306 0.72 -10.27 3.16
N SER A 307 0.11 -9.82 2.07
CA SER A 307 -0.86 -8.73 2.11
C SER A 307 -2.09 -9.12 2.93
N ILE A 308 -2.64 -10.31 2.73
CA ILE A 308 -3.76 -10.81 3.54
C ILE A 308 -3.36 -10.88 5.02
N THR A 309 -2.19 -11.45 5.33
CA THR A 309 -1.67 -11.54 6.69
C THR A 309 -1.55 -10.17 7.35
N LEU A 310 -1.05 -9.16 6.64
CA LEU A 310 -0.91 -7.80 7.14
C LEU A 310 -2.25 -7.17 7.51
N TYR A 311 -3.26 -7.34 6.65
CA TYR A 311 -4.59 -6.79 6.91
C TYR A 311 -5.25 -7.45 8.14
N TYR A 312 -5.17 -8.76 8.25
CA TYR A 312 -5.70 -9.48 9.42
C TYR A 312 -4.91 -9.24 10.69
N TYR A 313 -3.62 -8.93 10.59
CA TYR A 313 -2.84 -8.45 11.73
C TYR A 313 -3.42 -7.14 12.27
N TYR A 314 -3.69 -6.14 11.43
CA TYR A 314 -4.29 -4.89 11.87
C TYR A 314 -5.66 -5.07 12.52
N ASP A 315 -6.50 -5.94 11.97
CA ASP A 315 -7.79 -6.27 12.56
C ASP A 315 -7.61 -6.93 13.94
N SER A 316 -6.68 -7.85 14.07
CA SER A 316 -6.42 -8.59 15.31
C SER A 316 -5.91 -7.73 16.48
N VAL A 317 -5.13 -6.69 16.18
CA VAL A 317 -4.57 -5.78 17.19
C VAL A 317 -5.47 -4.59 17.51
N SER A 318 -6.56 -4.41 16.76
CA SER A 318 -7.52 -3.33 17.00
C SER A 318 -8.12 -3.43 18.38
N THR A 319 -8.17 -2.30 19.08
CA THR A 319 -8.81 -2.17 20.41
C THR A 319 -10.21 -1.58 20.35
N GLY A 320 -10.67 -1.18 19.16
CA GLY A 320 -12.00 -0.61 18.98
C GLY A 320 -13.12 -1.56 19.38
N GLU A 321 -14.18 -1.03 20.00
CA GLU A 321 -15.36 -1.80 20.41
C GLU A 321 -16.07 -2.45 19.21
N ASN A 322 -15.93 -1.83 18.03
CA ASN A 322 -16.54 -2.28 16.79
C ASN A 322 -15.55 -3.03 15.87
N ALA A 323 -14.37 -3.41 16.40
CA ALA A 323 -13.44 -4.26 15.66
C ALA A 323 -14.13 -5.58 15.30
N ARG A 324 -14.12 -5.91 14.01
CA ARG A 324 -14.86 -7.08 13.50
C ARG A 324 -14.22 -8.39 13.91
N ARG A 325 -12.89 -8.40 14.07
CA ARG A 325 -12.11 -9.57 14.52
C ARG A 325 -12.44 -10.83 13.74
N TYR A 326 -12.43 -10.72 12.44
CA TYR A 326 -12.59 -11.88 11.59
C TYR A 326 -11.44 -12.88 11.79
N ASN A 327 -11.78 -14.16 11.76
CA ASN A 327 -10.75 -15.18 11.73
C ASN A 327 -9.95 -15.03 10.42
N ALA A 328 -8.63 -14.94 10.55
CA ALA A 328 -7.78 -14.94 9.38
C ALA A 328 -7.98 -16.22 8.55
N PRO A 329 -7.94 -16.15 7.21
CA PRO A 329 -7.94 -17.34 6.38
C PRO A 329 -6.77 -18.23 6.76
N THR A 330 -6.94 -19.53 6.58
CA THR A 330 -5.84 -20.49 6.75
C THR A 330 -4.76 -20.26 5.69
N ALA A 331 -3.56 -20.78 5.92
CA ALA A 331 -2.49 -20.73 4.93
C ALA A 331 -2.90 -21.43 3.62
N GLU A 332 -3.70 -22.50 3.69
CA GLU A 332 -4.22 -23.23 2.52
C GLU A 332 -5.23 -22.38 1.74
N GLU A 333 -6.20 -21.76 2.43
CA GLU A 333 -7.18 -20.85 1.80
C GLU A 333 -6.47 -19.67 1.11
N THR A 334 -5.48 -19.09 1.79
CA THR A 334 -4.68 -17.97 1.25
C THR A 334 -3.87 -18.39 0.03
N ALA A 335 -3.24 -19.57 0.07
CA ALA A 335 -2.45 -20.08 -1.05
C ALA A 335 -3.34 -20.43 -2.25
N SER A 336 -4.51 -21.00 -2.00
CA SER A 336 -5.50 -21.31 -3.05
C SER A 336 -5.99 -20.03 -3.73
N PHE A 337 -6.35 -19.02 -2.95
CA PHE A 337 -6.76 -17.72 -3.48
C PHE A 337 -5.64 -17.07 -4.31
N ALA A 338 -4.41 -17.05 -3.80
CA ALA A 338 -3.26 -16.46 -4.51
C ALA A 338 -2.98 -17.19 -5.84
N ALA A 339 -3.11 -18.53 -5.86
CA ALA A 339 -2.95 -19.31 -7.08
C ALA A 339 -4.08 -19.03 -8.10
N ALA A 340 -5.32 -18.90 -7.64
CA ALA A 340 -6.45 -18.58 -8.50
C ALA A 340 -6.28 -17.19 -9.14
N LYS A 341 -5.77 -16.22 -8.39
CA LYS A 341 -5.52 -14.85 -8.91
C LYS A 341 -4.38 -14.82 -9.94
N TRP A 342 -3.33 -15.61 -9.77
CA TRP A 342 -2.27 -15.72 -10.77
C TRP A 342 -2.78 -16.31 -12.10
N ASN A 343 -3.65 -17.32 -12.03
CA ASN A 343 -4.20 -18.00 -13.19
C ASN A 343 -5.39 -17.24 -13.83
N SER A 344 -5.83 -16.13 -13.26
CA SER A 344 -6.92 -15.37 -13.84
C SER A 344 -6.46 -14.67 -15.13
N THR A 345 -7.29 -14.74 -16.18
CA THR A 345 -7.01 -14.12 -17.48
C THR A 345 -6.88 -12.60 -17.43
N GLU A 346 -7.33 -11.98 -16.33
CA GLU A 346 -7.21 -10.53 -16.10
C GLU A 346 -5.76 -10.03 -15.92
N TYR A 347 -4.82 -10.92 -15.67
CA TYR A 347 -3.40 -10.60 -15.47
C TYR A 347 -2.50 -11.24 -16.55
N ALA A 348 -3.09 -11.91 -17.53
CA ALA A 348 -2.36 -12.59 -18.60
C ALA A 348 -2.05 -11.68 -19.82
N ASP A 349 -2.59 -10.48 -19.84
CA ASP A 349 -2.34 -9.41 -20.83
C ASP A 349 -1.58 -8.26 -20.16
#